data_7bff7aa6ab6358ef3653796e186c1501
#
_entry.id   7bff7aa6ab6358ef3653796e186c1501
#
_cell.length_a   1.000
_cell.length_b   1.000
_cell.length_c   1.000
_cell.angle_alpha   90.00
_cell.angle_beta   90.00
_cell.angle_gamma   90.00
#
_symmetry.space_group_name_H-M   'P 1'
#
loop_
_entity.id
_entity.type
_entity.pdbx_description
1 polymer ?
#
loop_
_entity_poly.entity_id
_entity_poly.type
_entity_poly.pdbx_seq_one_letter_code
_entity_poly.pdbx_strand_id
1 'polypeptide(L)'
;ADLIVVAPATADLMAKAATGMANDLASTTLLATDKPVLMAPAMNVRMWLHPATQRNLATLTGDGVHFIGPDEGDMACGEYGPGRMAEPGTIAGKIESLLNV
;
A
#
# COMPACT_ATOMS: atom_id res chain seq x y z
N ALA A 1 -2.73 -17.92 6.36
CA ALA A 1 -3.34 -16.58 6.43
C ALA A 1 -4.40 -16.44 5.35
N ASP A 2 -5.44 -15.67 5.61
CA ASP A 2 -6.52 -15.41 4.65
C ASP A 2 -6.33 -14.09 3.92
N LEU A 3 -5.44 -13.25 4.41
CA LEU A 3 -5.18 -11.92 3.88
C LEU A 3 -3.79 -11.47 4.31
N ILE A 4 -3.08 -10.81 3.41
CA ILE A 4 -1.80 -10.17 3.74
C ILE A 4 -2.02 -8.66 3.80
N VAL A 5 -1.61 -8.06 4.92
CA VAL A 5 -1.74 -6.61 5.13
C VAL A 5 -0.36 -5.99 5.20
N VAL A 6 -0.14 -4.94 4.41
CA VAL A 6 1.09 -4.17 4.40
C VAL A 6 0.77 -2.76 4.89
N ALA A 7 1.13 -2.46 6.12
CA ALA A 7 0.83 -1.17 6.75
C ALA A 7 2.02 -0.73 7.61
N PRO A 8 2.78 0.26 7.20
CA PRO A 8 2.62 1.06 5.99
C PRO A 8 3.20 0.37 4.76
N ALA A 9 2.67 0.69 3.58
CA ALA A 9 3.26 0.32 2.31
C ALA A 9 4.10 1.51 1.81
N THR A 10 5.41 1.31 1.72
CA THR A 10 6.33 2.34 1.26
C THR A 10 6.35 2.41 -0.26
N ALA A 11 6.81 3.54 -0.81
CA ALA A 11 6.98 3.67 -2.26
C ALA A 11 7.92 2.60 -2.81
N ASP A 12 9.00 2.28 -2.08
CA ASP A 12 9.95 1.24 -2.47
C ASP A 12 9.27 -0.12 -2.56
N LEU A 13 8.51 -0.51 -1.54
CA LEU A 13 7.83 -1.81 -1.54
C LEU A 13 6.76 -1.89 -2.62
N MET A 14 6.02 -0.81 -2.86
CA MET A 14 5.05 -0.75 -3.96
C MET A 14 5.73 -0.96 -5.31
N ALA A 15 6.89 -0.30 -5.52
CA ALA A 15 7.65 -0.45 -6.76
C ALA A 15 8.15 -1.89 -6.95
N LYS A 16 8.66 -2.50 -5.90
CA LYS A 16 9.11 -3.90 -5.93
C LYS A 16 7.97 -4.85 -6.26
N ALA A 17 6.83 -4.68 -5.61
CA ALA A 17 5.65 -5.50 -5.85
C ALA A 17 5.14 -5.34 -7.29
N ALA A 18 5.11 -4.12 -7.80
CA ALA A 18 4.64 -3.82 -9.15
C ALA A 18 5.53 -4.41 -10.24
N THR A 19 6.82 -4.56 -9.97
CA THR A 19 7.80 -5.06 -10.95
C THR A 19 8.20 -6.51 -10.71
N GLY A 20 7.67 -7.16 -9.68
CA GLY A 20 7.98 -8.55 -9.39
C GLY A 20 9.35 -8.79 -8.77
N MET A 21 9.91 -7.78 -8.09
CA MET A 21 11.17 -7.94 -7.36
C MET A 21 10.95 -8.72 -6.06
N ALA A 22 11.88 -9.60 -5.74
CA ALA A 22 11.83 -10.45 -4.55
C ALA A 22 13.23 -10.52 -3.93
N ASN A 23 13.70 -9.37 -3.43
CA ASN A 23 15.06 -9.25 -2.90
C ASN A 23 15.13 -9.09 -1.38
N ASP A 24 13.98 -9.17 -0.71
CA ASP A 24 13.89 -9.20 0.74
C ASP A 24 12.67 -10.04 1.15
N LEU A 25 12.47 -10.22 2.46
CA LEU A 25 11.38 -11.08 2.95
C LEU A 25 10.01 -10.53 2.55
N ALA A 26 9.79 -9.23 2.69
CA ALA A 26 8.49 -8.63 2.38
C ALA A 26 8.15 -8.75 0.90
N SER A 27 9.06 -8.37 0.01
CA SER A 27 8.83 -8.44 -1.43
C SER A 27 8.68 -9.88 -1.91
N THR A 28 9.46 -10.80 -1.34
CA THR A 28 9.36 -12.23 -1.67
C THR A 28 8.00 -12.79 -1.25
N THR A 29 7.53 -12.45 -0.05
CA THR A 29 6.24 -12.88 0.45
C THR A 29 5.11 -12.39 -0.46
N LEU A 30 5.16 -11.12 -0.88
CA LEU A 30 4.14 -10.55 -1.75
C LEU A 30 4.11 -11.21 -3.12
N LEU A 31 5.27 -11.58 -3.65
CA LEU A 31 5.33 -12.26 -4.95
C LEU A 31 4.85 -13.71 -4.87
N ALA A 32 5.12 -14.37 -3.74
CA ALA A 32 4.85 -15.80 -3.58
C ALA A 32 3.44 -16.13 -3.10
N THR A 33 2.72 -15.17 -2.51
CA THR A 33 1.40 -15.45 -1.92
C THR A 33 0.31 -15.62 -2.98
N ASP A 34 -0.63 -16.51 -2.69
CA ASP A 34 -1.87 -16.64 -3.45
C ASP A 34 -3.06 -15.97 -2.74
N LYS A 35 -2.81 -15.30 -1.62
CA LYS A 35 -3.85 -14.66 -0.81
C LYS A 35 -4.06 -13.21 -1.26
N PRO A 36 -5.26 -12.65 -1.00
CA PRO A 36 -5.47 -11.23 -1.24
C PRO A 36 -4.48 -10.37 -0.46
N VAL A 37 -4.10 -9.25 -1.02
CA VAL A 37 -3.17 -8.30 -0.40
C VAL A 37 -3.87 -6.96 -0.24
N LEU A 38 -3.77 -6.38 0.94
CA LEU A 38 -4.21 -5.02 1.25
C LEU A 38 -3.00 -4.18 1.60
N MET A 39 -2.83 -3.06 0.90
CA MET A 39 -1.77 -2.10 1.18
C MET A 39 -2.34 -0.80 1.72
N ALA A 40 -1.71 -0.27 2.77
CA ALA A 40 -1.99 1.05 3.33
C ALA A 40 -0.78 1.94 3.08
N PRO A 41 -0.74 2.70 1.97
CA PRO A 41 0.43 3.50 1.63
C PRO A 41 0.68 4.63 2.61
N ALA A 42 1.97 4.91 2.85
CA ALA A 42 2.43 6.06 3.64
C ALA A 42 3.75 6.55 3.05
N MET A 43 3.78 7.82 2.66
CA MET A 43 4.96 8.46 2.10
C MET A 43 4.72 9.96 2.04
N ASN A 44 5.76 10.75 1.77
CA ASN A 44 5.52 12.19 1.64
C ASN A 44 4.70 12.47 0.38
N VAL A 45 4.10 13.66 0.32
CA VAL A 45 3.14 14.02 -0.73
C VAL A 45 3.78 13.98 -2.12
N ARG A 46 5.06 14.38 -2.25
CA ARG A 46 5.75 14.39 -3.53
C ARG A 46 5.99 12.99 -4.07
N MET A 47 6.35 12.06 -3.16
CA MET A 47 6.52 10.66 -3.53
C MET A 47 5.18 10.05 -3.96
N TRP A 48 4.11 10.34 -3.22
CA TRP A 48 2.79 9.83 -3.58
C TRP A 48 2.32 10.33 -4.94
N LEU A 49 2.48 11.62 -5.21
CA LEU A 49 2.05 12.23 -6.46
C LEU A 49 3.01 11.99 -7.63
N HIS A 50 4.18 11.41 -7.38
CA HIS A 50 5.15 11.14 -8.43
C HIS A 50 4.54 10.18 -9.47
N PRO A 51 4.74 10.46 -10.78
CA PRO A 51 4.19 9.59 -11.82
C PRO A 51 4.57 8.12 -11.67
N ALA A 52 5.78 7.81 -11.19
CA ALA A 52 6.19 6.43 -10.96
C ALA A 52 5.32 5.75 -9.91
N THR A 53 5.04 6.43 -8.80
CA THR A 53 4.19 5.89 -7.74
C THR A 53 2.76 5.68 -8.23
N GLN A 54 2.23 6.64 -8.99
CA GLN A 54 0.88 6.52 -9.56
C GLN A 54 0.79 5.38 -10.58
N ARG A 55 1.84 5.16 -11.39
CA ARG A 55 1.90 4.00 -12.28
C ARG A 55 1.93 2.69 -11.51
N ASN A 56 2.71 2.62 -10.42
CA ASN A 56 2.78 1.42 -9.59
C ASN A 56 1.44 1.14 -8.90
N LEU A 57 0.75 2.18 -8.44
CA LEU A 57 -0.59 2.06 -7.89
C LEU A 57 -1.55 1.45 -8.92
N ALA A 58 -1.54 1.95 -10.14
CA ALA A 58 -2.39 1.44 -11.21
C ALA A 58 -2.07 -0.02 -11.55
N THR A 59 -0.78 -0.35 -11.65
CA THR A 59 -0.32 -1.71 -11.92
C THR A 59 -0.78 -2.66 -10.83
N LEU A 60 -0.55 -2.32 -9.56
CA LEU A 60 -0.92 -3.17 -8.43
C LEU A 60 -2.44 -3.32 -8.32
N THR A 61 -3.19 -2.26 -8.56
CA THR A 61 -4.65 -2.33 -8.59
C THR A 61 -5.13 -3.28 -9.69
N GLY A 62 -4.52 -3.18 -10.87
CA GLY A 62 -4.82 -4.09 -11.98
C GLY A 62 -4.47 -5.54 -11.68
N ASP A 63 -3.46 -5.77 -10.83
CA ASP A 63 -3.06 -7.11 -10.40
C ASP A 63 -3.93 -7.65 -9.25
N GLY A 64 -4.89 -6.87 -8.76
CA GLY A 64 -5.81 -7.32 -7.72
C GLY A 64 -5.44 -6.91 -6.31
N VAL A 65 -4.42 -6.08 -6.12
CA VAL A 65 -4.06 -5.56 -4.80
C VAL A 65 -5.10 -4.52 -4.37
N HIS A 66 -5.53 -4.65 -3.12
CA HIS A 66 -6.47 -3.70 -2.52
C HIS A 66 -5.71 -2.58 -1.81
N PHE A 67 -6.26 -1.39 -1.81
CA PHE A 67 -5.65 -0.22 -1.17
C PHE A 67 -6.63 0.46 -0.22
N ILE A 68 -6.07 1.04 0.85
CA ILE A 68 -6.79 1.90 1.77
C ILE A 68 -5.92 3.14 2.03
N GLY A 69 -6.51 4.34 1.80
CA GLY A 69 -5.75 5.57 1.84
C GLY A 69 -4.86 5.76 0.60
N PRO A 70 -3.83 6.59 0.66
CA PRO A 70 -3.44 7.36 1.84
C PRO A 70 -4.40 8.53 2.12
N ASP A 71 -4.41 8.97 3.38
CA ASP A 71 -5.20 10.13 3.79
C ASP A 71 -4.43 11.42 3.54
N GLU A 72 -5.16 12.54 3.49
CA GLU A 72 -4.58 13.87 3.46
C GLU A 72 -4.33 14.34 4.89
N GLY A 73 -3.30 15.17 5.07
CA GLY A 73 -2.98 15.73 6.36
C GLY A 73 -1.56 16.25 6.42
N ASP A 74 -1.17 16.67 7.62
CA ASP A 74 0.18 17.13 7.88
C ASP A 74 1.15 15.95 7.85
N MET A 75 2.30 16.18 7.23
CA MET A 75 3.38 15.20 7.17
C MET A 75 4.48 15.57 8.16
N ALA A 76 5.29 14.58 8.54
CA ALA A 76 6.43 14.80 9.43
C ALA A 76 7.45 15.79 8.85
N CYS A 77 7.51 15.94 7.53
CA CYS A 77 8.39 16.88 6.84
C CYS A 77 7.79 18.29 6.73
N GLY A 78 6.62 18.55 7.32
CA GLY A 78 5.96 19.85 7.27
C GLY A 78 5.11 20.08 6.02
N GLU A 79 5.01 19.12 5.12
CA GLU A 79 4.14 19.22 3.96
C GLU A 79 2.71 18.81 4.30
N TYR A 80 1.75 19.32 3.52
CA TYR A 80 0.34 18.94 3.65
C TYR A 80 -0.13 18.35 2.32
N GLY A 81 -0.92 17.29 2.39
CA GLY A 81 -1.49 16.67 1.19
C GLY A 81 -1.67 15.17 1.35
N PRO A 82 -1.97 14.45 0.26
CA PRO A 82 -2.12 12.99 0.31
C PRO A 82 -0.77 12.30 0.55
N GLY A 83 -0.77 11.20 1.29
CA GLY A 83 0.43 10.41 1.58
C GLY A 83 0.46 9.88 3.01
N ARG A 84 -0.36 10.41 3.90
CA ARG A 84 -0.45 9.96 5.27
C ARG A 84 -1.17 8.62 5.33
N MET A 85 -0.64 7.66 6.10
CA MET A 85 -1.29 6.36 6.25
C MET A 85 -2.71 6.52 6.81
N ALA A 86 -3.65 5.75 6.27
CA ALA A 86 -5.01 5.69 6.78
C ALA A 86 -5.03 5.34 8.28
N GLU A 87 -6.02 5.83 9.00
CA GLU A 87 -6.16 5.57 10.42
C GLU A 87 -6.31 4.07 10.69
N PRO A 88 -5.76 3.55 11.81
CA PRO A 88 -5.83 2.13 12.12
C PRO A 88 -7.26 1.57 12.14
N GLY A 89 -8.22 2.33 12.63
CA GLY A 89 -9.62 1.91 12.63
C GLY A 89 -10.18 1.75 11.23
N THR A 90 -9.81 2.64 10.30
CA THR A 90 -10.20 2.56 8.89
C THR A 90 -9.60 1.32 8.24
N ILE A 91 -8.32 1.05 8.52
CA ILE A 91 -7.63 -0.14 8.02
C ILE A 91 -8.32 -1.40 8.54
N ALA A 92 -8.63 -1.45 9.83
CA ALA A 92 -9.31 -2.60 10.44
C ALA A 92 -10.69 -2.85 9.79
N GLY A 93 -11.44 -1.79 9.51
CA GLY A 93 -12.73 -1.91 8.82
C GLY A 93 -12.59 -2.48 7.42
N LYS A 94 -11.54 -2.06 6.69
CA LYS A 94 -11.27 -2.60 5.34
C LYS A 94 -10.89 -4.08 5.41
N ILE A 95 -10.10 -4.48 6.41
CA ILE A 95 -9.72 -5.89 6.63
C ILE A 95 -10.97 -6.73 6.84
N GLU A 96 -11.87 -6.29 7.72
CA GLU A 96 -13.14 -7.00 7.97
C GLU A 96 -13.95 -7.13 6.69
N SER A 97 -14.05 -6.06 5.89
CA SER A 97 -14.76 -6.07 4.63
C SER A 97 -14.17 -7.10 3.66
N LEU A 98 -12.85 -7.17 3.54
CA LEU A 98 -12.16 -8.10 2.63
C LEU A 98 -12.26 -9.54 3.09
N LEU A 99 -12.30 -9.77 4.40
CA LEU A 99 -12.49 -11.12 4.98
C LEU A 99 -13.95 -11.54 5.01
N ASN A 100 -14.85 -10.63 4.70
CA ASN A 100 -16.28 -10.89 4.66
C ASN A 100 -16.87 -11.28 6.02
N VAL A 101 -16.38 -10.61 7.06
CA VAL A 101 -16.82 -10.81 8.46
C VAL A 101 -17.57 -9.60 8.97
#